data_ef841f50a7698830912d9bab1cb5fdb5
#
_entry.id   ef841f50a7698830912d9bab1cb5fdb5
#
_cell.length_a   1.000
_cell.length_b   1.000
_cell.length_c   1.000
_cell.angle_alpha   90.00
_cell.angle_beta   90.00
_cell.angle_gamma   90.00
#
_symmetry.space_group_name_H-M   'P 1'
#
loop_
_entity.id
_entity.type
_entity.pdbx_description
1 polymer ?
#
loop_
_entity_poly.entity_id
_entity_poly.type
_entity_poly.pdbx_seq_one_letter_code
_entity_poly.pdbx_strand_id
1 'polypeptide(L)'
;MTLPQADVLAAGLVGRPVQTYVGLEVRIVGVENGAVVVANNRGGECARVSLADVQAGLDQLDAEGEVAVAFGALGPWATYVAAMLVEVDGVAFGDAPARVMRSAT
;
A
#
# COMPACT_ATOMS: atom_id res chain seq x y z
N MET A 1 -1.73 -14.18 12.79
CA MET A 1 -0.66 -13.18 12.64
C MET A 1 -1.26 -11.79 12.53
N THR A 2 -0.73 -10.85 13.29
CA THR A 2 -1.23 -9.47 13.32
C THR A 2 -0.57 -8.65 12.21
N LEU A 3 -1.36 -7.86 11.49
CA LEU A 3 -0.83 -6.95 10.48
C LEU A 3 -0.09 -5.79 11.15
N PRO A 4 0.95 -5.23 10.51
CA PRO A 4 1.66 -4.09 11.08
C PRO A 4 0.78 -2.83 11.05
N GLN A 5 1.15 -1.83 11.83
CA GLN A 5 0.55 -0.50 11.74
C GLN A 5 1.11 0.21 10.50
N ALA A 6 0.35 1.18 9.96
CA ALA A 6 0.73 1.88 8.73
C ALA A 6 2.10 2.57 8.83
N ASP A 7 2.40 3.22 9.95
CA ASP A 7 3.68 3.90 10.15
C ASP A 7 4.85 2.92 10.18
N VAL A 8 4.66 1.76 10.79
CA VAL A 8 5.69 0.71 10.84
C VAL A 8 5.93 0.14 9.44
N LEU A 9 4.85 -0.15 8.71
CA LEU A 9 4.95 -0.66 7.34
C LEU A 9 5.68 0.35 6.45
N ALA A 10 5.27 1.60 6.47
CA ALA A 10 5.88 2.64 5.64
C ALA A 10 7.36 2.84 5.97
N ALA A 11 7.70 2.88 7.26
CA ALA A 11 9.09 3.04 7.68
C ALA A 11 9.97 1.90 7.17
N GLY A 12 9.45 0.68 7.18
CA GLY A 12 10.17 -0.49 6.68
C GLY A 12 10.36 -0.50 5.16
N LEU A 13 9.55 0.26 4.43
CA LEU A 13 9.61 0.33 2.97
C LEU A 13 10.45 1.50 2.45
N VAL A 14 10.88 2.41 3.31
CA VAL A 14 11.69 3.56 2.87
C VAL A 14 12.96 3.09 2.19
N GLY A 15 13.22 3.64 1.00
CA GLY A 15 14.37 3.27 0.17
C GLY A 15 14.16 2.04 -0.69
N ARG A 16 13.00 1.39 -0.60
CA ARG A 16 12.71 0.15 -1.33
C ARG A 16 11.75 0.39 -2.50
N PRO A 17 11.92 -0.34 -3.60
CA PRO A 17 10.94 -0.31 -4.68
C PRO A 17 9.71 -1.14 -4.31
N VAL A 18 8.54 -0.69 -4.76
CA VAL A 18 7.30 -1.44 -4.68
C VAL A 18 6.65 -1.44 -6.06
N GLN A 19 5.83 -2.44 -6.35
CA GLN A 19 5.15 -2.54 -7.64
C GLN A 19 3.65 -2.40 -7.46
N THR A 20 3.03 -1.63 -8.35
CA THR A 20 1.58 -1.47 -8.39
C THR A 20 0.93 -2.69 -9.02
N TYR A 21 -0.40 -2.76 -8.93
CA TYR A 21 -1.20 -3.84 -9.52
C TYR A 21 -0.91 -4.05 -11.02
N VAL A 22 -0.64 -2.95 -11.74
CA VAL A 22 -0.34 -3.02 -13.18
C VAL A 22 1.16 -3.19 -13.49
N GLY A 23 1.98 -3.42 -12.47
CA GLY A 23 3.40 -3.68 -12.64
C GLY A 23 4.30 -2.45 -12.73
N LEU A 24 3.76 -1.27 -12.46
CA LEU A 24 4.57 -0.05 -12.42
C LEU A 24 5.41 -0.03 -11.14
N GLU A 25 6.71 0.15 -11.28
CA GLU A 25 7.62 0.24 -10.14
C GLU A 25 7.72 1.68 -9.65
N VAL A 26 7.57 1.87 -8.35
CA VAL A 26 7.80 3.16 -7.68
C VAL A 26 8.63 2.91 -6.42
N ARG A 27 9.14 3.97 -5.83
CA ARG A 27 10.00 3.88 -4.65
C ARG A 27 9.41 4.69 -3.51
N ILE A 28 9.46 4.13 -2.32
CA ILE A 28 9.09 4.85 -1.09
C ILE A 28 10.34 5.61 -0.64
N VAL A 29 10.28 6.93 -0.62
CA VAL A 29 11.46 7.75 -0.30
C VAL A 29 11.46 8.31 1.11
N GLY A 30 10.32 8.36 1.77
CA GLY A 30 10.26 8.82 3.15
C GLY A 30 8.85 8.92 3.67
N VAL A 31 8.74 9.30 4.94
CA VAL A 31 7.46 9.59 5.59
C VAL A 31 7.58 10.99 6.20
N GLU A 32 6.68 11.89 5.82
CA GLU A 32 6.69 13.29 6.26
C GLU A 32 5.28 13.74 6.59
N ASN A 33 5.11 14.34 7.76
CA ASN A 33 3.83 14.96 8.16
C ASN A 33 2.62 14.04 7.99
N GLY A 34 2.77 12.76 8.36
CA GLY A 34 1.68 11.79 8.25
C GLY A 34 1.42 11.27 6.84
N ALA A 35 2.32 11.51 5.92
CA ALA A 35 2.21 11.05 4.53
C ALA A 35 3.44 10.27 4.10
N VAL A 36 3.21 9.28 3.25
CA VAL A 36 4.28 8.50 2.62
C VAL A 36 4.64 9.17 1.31
N VAL A 37 5.90 9.53 1.13
CA VAL A 37 6.37 10.18 -0.09
C VAL A 37 6.79 9.10 -1.08
N VAL A 38 6.16 9.09 -2.24
CA VAL A 38 6.39 8.11 -3.31
C VAL A 38 7.04 8.81 -4.49
N ALA A 39 8.09 8.20 -5.04
CA ALA A 39 8.79 8.72 -6.22
C ALA A 39 8.71 7.71 -7.36
N ASN A 40 8.72 8.21 -8.60
CA ASN A 40 8.84 7.35 -9.76
C ASN A 40 10.28 6.84 -9.90
N ASN A 41 10.52 5.94 -10.84
CA ASN A 41 11.85 5.33 -11.03
C ASN A 41 12.90 6.31 -11.58
N ARG A 42 12.53 7.55 -11.90
CA ARG A 42 13.46 8.62 -12.28
C ARG A 42 13.81 9.51 -11.10
N GLY A 43 13.28 9.21 -9.91
CA GLY A 43 13.54 9.95 -8.68
C GLY A 43 12.63 11.14 -8.44
N GLY A 44 11.66 11.41 -9.34
CA GLY A 44 10.71 12.50 -9.15
C GLY A 44 9.58 12.11 -8.21
N GLU A 45 9.26 12.98 -7.25
CA GLU A 45 8.12 12.75 -6.36
C GLU A 45 6.83 12.72 -7.19
N CYS A 46 6.04 11.64 -7.07
CA CYS A 46 4.82 11.50 -7.83
C CYS A 46 3.56 11.43 -6.97
N ALA A 47 3.69 11.19 -5.67
CA ALA A 47 2.53 11.13 -4.78
C ALA A 47 2.92 11.31 -3.33
N ARG A 48 1.97 11.81 -2.54
CA ARG A 48 2.04 11.80 -1.08
C ARG A 48 0.80 11.05 -0.60
N VAL A 49 1.03 9.86 -0.04
CA VAL A 49 -0.04 8.94 0.35
C VAL A 49 -0.28 9.09 1.85
N SER A 50 -1.51 9.40 2.24
CA SER A 50 -1.86 9.53 3.66
C SER A 50 -1.64 8.23 4.41
N LEU A 51 -0.97 8.28 5.56
CA LEU A 51 -0.86 7.12 6.45
C LEU A 51 -2.24 6.64 6.91
N ALA A 52 -3.21 7.55 7.01
CA ALA A 52 -4.58 7.17 7.37
C ALA A 52 -5.21 6.26 6.31
N ASP A 53 -4.93 6.50 5.03
CA ASP A 53 -5.43 5.64 3.95
C ASP A 53 -4.76 4.27 3.98
N VAL A 54 -3.47 4.21 4.26
CA VAL A 54 -2.75 2.94 4.42
C VAL A 54 -3.31 2.18 5.62
N GLN A 55 -3.55 2.86 6.74
CA GLN A 55 -4.10 2.23 7.93
C GLN A 55 -5.51 1.70 7.69
N ALA A 56 -6.34 2.46 6.96
CA ALA A 56 -7.69 2.01 6.61
C ALA A 56 -7.64 0.72 5.78
N GLY A 57 -6.70 0.62 4.86
CA GLY A 57 -6.49 -0.60 4.07
C GLY A 57 -6.06 -1.79 4.94
N LEU A 58 -5.14 -1.56 5.87
CA LEU A 58 -4.69 -2.60 6.80
C LEU A 58 -5.85 -3.06 7.70
N ASP A 59 -6.64 -2.12 8.20
CA ASP A 59 -7.79 -2.44 9.05
C ASP A 59 -8.82 -3.28 8.30
N GLN A 60 -9.08 -2.96 7.04
CA GLN A 60 -10.02 -3.72 6.23
C GLN A 60 -9.49 -5.12 5.90
N LEU A 61 -8.19 -5.24 5.60
CA LEU A 61 -7.55 -6.55 5.41
C LEU A 61 -7.68 -7.41 6.67
N ASP A 62 -7.50 -6.81 7.83
CA ASP A 62 -7.61 -7.52 9.09
C ASP A 62 -9.05 -7.98 9.35
N ALA A 63 -10.02 -7.12 9.07
CA ALA A 63 -11.44 -7.40 9.32
C ALA A 63 -12.06 -8.33 8.27
N GLU A 64 -11.72 -8.15 7.00
CA GLU A 64 -12.42 -8.81 5.89
C GLU A 64 -11.54 -9.73 5.04
N GLY A 65 -10.24 -9.66 5.20
CA GLY A 65 -9.30 -10.48 4.42
C GLY A 65 -9.02 -9.96 3.03
N GLU A 66 -9.72 -8.90 2.59
CA GLU A 66 -9.46 -8.29 1.28
C GLU A 66 -9.91 -6.83 1.27
N VAL A 67 -9.36 -6.06 0.33
CA VAL A 67 -9.75 -4.66 0.10
C VAL A 67 -9.63 -4.36 -1.39
N ALA A 68 -10.63 -3.66 -1.94
CA ALA A 68 -10.62 -3.29 -3.36
C ALA A 68 -9.55 -2.21 -3.64
N VAL A 69 -8.90 -2.32 -4.79
CA VAL A 69 -7.97 -1.28 -5.26
C VAL A 69 -8.83 -0.19 -5.92
N ALA A 70 -9.43 0.66 -5.09
CA ALA A 70 -10.38 1.66 -5.52
C ALA A 70 -10.36 2.87 -4.60
N PHE A 71 -10.71 4.02 -5.16
CA PHE A 71 -10.75 5.29 -4.43
C PHE A 71 -11.58 5.20 -3.15
N GLY A 72 -12.77 4.58 -3.22
CA GLY A 72 -13.67 4.50 -2.07
C GLY A 72 -13.14 3.65 -0.92
N ALA A 73 -12.21 2.74 -1.20
CA ALA A 73 -11.63 1.86 -0.18
C ALA A 73 -10.26 2.34 0.30
N LEU A 74 -9.43 2.87 -0.59
CA LEU A 74 -8.02 3.17 -0.31
C LEU A 74 -7.63 4.64 -0.56
N GLY A 75 -8.59 5.49 -0.91
CA GLY A 75 -8.35 6.91 -1.12
C GLY A 75 -7.84 7.24 -2.53
N PRO A 76 -7.43 8.51 -2.75
CA PRO A 76 -7.05 8.99 -4.11
C PRO A 76 -5.80 8.31 -4.68
N TRP A 77 -4.95 7.75 -3.84
CA TRP A 77 -3.74 7.04 -4.25
C TRP A 77 -3.85 5.53 -4.03
N ALA A 78 -5.06 4.99 -4.31
CA ALA A 78 -5.36 3.58 -4.09
C ALA A 78 -4.31 2.63 -4.68
N THR A 79 -3.82 2.94 -5.88
CA THR A 79 -2.81 2.13 -6.56
C THR A 79 -1.53 2.02 -5.73
N TYR A 80 -1.08 3.13 -5.13
CA TYR A 80 0.14 3.12 -4.32
C TYR A 80 -0.09 2.54 -2.94
N VAL A 81 -1.27 2.76 -2.35
CA VAL A 81 -1.63 2.13 -1.08
C VAL A 81 -1.60 0.61 -1.25
N ALA A 82 -2.23 0.10 -2.32
CA ALA A 82 -2.24 -1.35 -2.61
C ALA A 82 -0.82 -1.90 -2.80
N ALA A 83 0.04 -1.15 -3.50
CA ALA A 83 1.44 -1.55 -3.70
C ALA A 83 2.19 -1.71 -2.37
N MET A 84 1.87 -0.89 -1.38
CA MET A 84 2.46 -1.00 -0.04
C MET A 84 1.88 -2.18 0.72
N LEU A 85 0.57 -2.39 0.64
CA LEU A 85 -0.09 -3.47 1.38
C LEU A 85 0.42 -4.86 0.98
N VAL A 86 0.72 -5.06 -0.31
CA VAL A 86 1.20 -6.37 -0.78
C VAL A 86 2.63 -6.68 -0.35
N GLU A 87 3.34 -5.72 0.24
CA GLU A 87 4.66 -5.96 0.83
C GLU A 87 4.55 -6.64 2.20
N VAL A 88 3.36 -6.70 2.77
CA VAL A 88 3.12 -7.43 4.02
C VAL A 88 3.12 -8.93 3.72
N ASP A 89 3.79 -9.73 4.54
CA ASP A 89 3.82 -11.18 4.37
C ASP A 89 2.41 -11.77 4.35
N GLY A 90 2.15 -12.61 3.37
CA GLY A 90 0.85 -13.25 3.22
C GLY A 90 -0.21 -12.40 2.52
N VAL A 91 0.17 -11.24 1.99
CA VAL A 91 -0.75 -10.34 1.26
C VAL A 91 -0.32 -10.30 -0.20
N ALA A 92 -1.28 -10.41 -1.11
CA ALA A 92 -1.03 -10.42 -2.55
C ALA A 92 -2.16 -9.73 -3.31
N PHE A 93 -1.90 -9.39 -4.58
CA PHE A 93 -2.94 -8.89 -5.46
C PHE A 93 -3.89 -10.01 -5.90
N GLY A 94 -5.16 -9.66 -6.09
CA GLY A 94 -6.16 -10.52 -6.72
C GLY A 94 -6.75 -9.84 -7.95
N ASP A 95 -7.30 -10.64 -8.85
CA ASP A 95 -7.88 -10.16 -10.11
C ASP A 95 -9.39 -10.22 -10.13
N ALA A 96 -9.99 -9.45 -11.06
CA ALA A 96 -11.36 -9.48 -11.49
C ALA A 96 -12.39 -9.44 -10.35
N PRO A 97 -12.48 -8.36 -9.58
CA PRO A 97 -11.83 -7.06 -9.75
C PRO A 97 -10.46 -6.99 -9.08
N ALA A 98 -9.71 -5.93 -9.38
CA ALA A 98 -8.43 -5.66 -8.74
C ALA A 98 -8.62 -5.46 -7.24
N ARG A 99 -7.88 -6.23 -6.46
CA ARG A 99 -7.97 -6.17 -5.00
C ARG A 99 -6.66 -6.64 -4.36
N VAL A 100 -6.55 -6.35 -3.08
CA VAL A 100 -5.47 -6.87 -2.24
C VAL A 100 -6.08 -7.91 -1.32
N MET A 101 -5.46 -9.06 -1.20
CA MET A 101 -5.99 -10.20 -0.44
C MET A 101 -4.98 -10.72 0.55
N ARG A 102 -5.46 -11.11 1.71
CA ARG A 102 -4.67 -11.76 2.74
C ARG A 102 -4.84 -13.26 2.62
N SER A 103 -3.72 -14.01 2.68
CA SER A 103 -3.79 -15.48 2.68
C SER A 103 -4.63 -16.00 3.82
N ALA A 104 -5.51 -16.97 3.52
CA ALA A 104 -6.33 -17.62 4.50
C ALA A 104 -5.54 -18.83 5.06
N THR A 105 -4.91 -18.66 6.21
CA THR A 105 -4.24 -19.76 6.91
C THR A 105 -4.54 -19.69 8.38
#